data_9859fca335aecda45141025fb1a696e3
#
_entry.id   9859fca335aecda45141025fb1a696e3
#
_cell.length_a   1.000
_cell.length_b   1.000
_cell.length_c   1.000
_cell.angle_alpha   90.00
_cell.angle_beta   90.00
_cell.angle_gamma   90.00
#
_symmetry.space_group_name_H-M   'P 1'
#
loop_
_entity.id
_entity.type
_entity.pdbx_description
1 polymer ?
#
loop_
_entity_poly.entity_id
_entity_poly.type
_entity_poly.pdbx_seq_one_letter_code
_entity_poly.pdbx_strand_id
1 'polypeptide(L)'
;GLDVVKDYKQIRQQVGYMPGRFSLYQDLTVEENLDFFATVFHTTIRENYDLVKDIYQQIEPFRKRRAGALSGGMKQKLALSCALIHKPEILFLDEPTTGVDPVSRKEFWEMLRHLKDQGITILVSTPIMDEARQCDRIAFINEGEIQGIDVPERILQRFSHILCPPGLERTEVHAGNDFAIEVDQLTKCFG
;
A
#
# COMPACT_ATOMS: atom_id res chain seq x y z
N GLY A 1 26.86 4.71 -4.11
CA GLY A 1 25.58 4.90 -3.45
C GLY A 1 25.43 6.33 -2.97
N LEU A 2 24.20 6.78 -2.70
CA LEU A 2 23.91 8.11 -2.19
C LEU A 2 24.00 8.14 -0.67
N ASP A 3 24.51 9.21 -0.10
CA ASP A 3 24.54 9.47 1.35
C ASP A 3 23.19 10.07 1.78
N VAL A 4 22.51 9.46 2.75
CA VAL A 4 21.16 9.86 3.16
C VAL A 4 21.11 11.30 3.68
N VAL A 5 22.19 11.79 4.28
CA VAL A 5 22.24 13.13 4.86
C VAL A 5 22.70 14.17 3.83
N LYS A 6 23.72 13.85 3.02
CA LYS A 6 24.30 14.80 2.06
C LYS A 6 23.47 14.88 0.79
N ASP A 7 22.97 13.74 0.29
CA ASP A 7 22.30 13.64 -1.00
C ASP A 7 20.76 13.59 -0.87
N TYR A 8 20.19 14.00 0.28
CA TYR A 8 18.76 13.89 0.57
C TYR A 8 17.85 14.52 -0.50
N LYS A 9 18.30 15.61 -1.14
CA LYS A 9 17.54 16.28 -2.21
C LYS A 9 17.41 15.40 -3.45
N GLN A 10 18.50 14.72 -3.83
CA GLN A 10 18.52 13.80 -4.95
C GLN A 10 17.71 12.54 -4.62
N ILE A 11 17.86 12.01 -3.41
CA ILE A 11 17.10 10.83 -2.93
C ILE A 11 15.59 11.13 -2.99
N ARG A 12 15.15 12.30 -2.52
CA ARG A 12 13.73 12.67 -2.54
C ARG A 12 13.12 12.73 -3.94
N GLN A 13 13.90 12.99 -4.98
CA GLN A 13 13.43 12.97 -6.37
C GLN A 13 13.29 11.55 -6.93
N GLN A 14 14.01 10.58 -6.37
CA GLN A 14 13.98 9.18 -6.78
C GLN A 14 12.99 8.34 -5.98
N VAL A 15 12.45 8.87 -4.88
CA VAL A 15 11.62 8.15 -3.93
C VAL A 15 10.21 8.71 -3.89
N GLY A 16 9.23 7.86 -4.14
CA GLY A 16 7.84 8.12 -3.79
C GLY A 16 7.55 7.57 -2.39
N TYR A 17 6.76 8.29 -1.60
CA TYR A 17 6.39 7.87 -0.25
C TYR A 17 4.90 8.07 0.00
N MET A 18 4.25 7.01 0.47
CA MET A 18 2.87 7.02 0.91
C MET A 18 2.81 6.58 2.38
N PRO A 19 2.61 7.51 3.33
CA PRO A 19 2.50 7.17 4.75
C PRO A 19 1.18 6.48 5.07
N GLY A 20 1.15 5.69 6.14
CA GLY A 20 -0.01 4.91 6.60
C GLY A 20 -1.22 5.76 7.01
N ARG A 21 -0.98 7.02 7.39
CA ARG A 21 -2.06 8.02 7.49
C ARG A 21 -1.98 8.91 6.26
N PHE A 22 -3.11 9.07 5.59
CA PHE A 22 -3.18 9.83 4.34
C PHE A 22 -2.53 11.20 4.46
N SER A 23 -1.47 11.43 3.67
CA SER A 23 -0.78 12.71 3.51
C SER A 23 -1.55 13.70 2.63
N LEU A 24 -2.82 13.40 2.31
CA LEU A 24 -3.66 14.23 1.46
C LEU A 24 -4.19 15.46 2.21
N TYR A 25 -4.21 16.57 1.53
CA TYR A 25 -4.90 17.77 2.00
C TYR A 25 -6.40 17.58 1.84
N GLN A 26 -7.08 17.32 2.96
CA GLN A 26 -8.50 16.92 2.97
C GLN A 26 -9.44 17.99 2.41
N ASP A 27 -9.08 19.26 2.56
CA ASP A 27 -9.86 20.42 2.08
C ASP A 27 -9.62 20.74 0.59
N LEU A 28 -8.53 20.24 0.01
CA LEU A 28 -8.24 20.36 -1.40
C LEU A 28 -8.99 19.28 -2.20
N THR A 29 -9.31 19.61 -3.44
CA THR A 29 -9.87 18.65 -4.40
C THR A 29 -8.83 17.61 -4.83
N VAL A 30 -9.28 16.59 -5.54
CA VAL A 30 -8.39 15.58 -6.14
C VAL A 30 -7.36 16.25 -7.06
N GLU A 31 -7.80 17.17 -7.93
CA GLU A 31 -6.94 17.88 -8.87
C GLU A 31 -5.93 18.78 -8.14
N GLU A 32 -6.39 19.55 -7.16
CA GLU A 32 -5.51 20.42 -6.36
C GLU A 32 -4.47 19.66 -5.53
N ASN A 33 -4.81 18.47 -5.01
CA ASN A 33 -3.81 17.61 -4.35
C ASN A 33 -2.71 17.18 -5.34
N LEU A 34 -3.09 16.72 -6.52
CA LEU A 34 -2.11 16.31 -7.55
C LEU A 34 -1.25 17.48 -8.02
N ASP A 35 -1.85 18.65 -8.30
CA ASP A 35 -1.13 19.85 -8.69
C ASP A 35 -0.15 20.33 -7.62
N PHE A 36 -0.54 20.23 -6.34
CA PHE A 36 0.33 20.56 -5.22
C PHE A 36 1.58 19.67 -5.23
N PHE A 37 1.41 18.35 -5.29
CA PHE A 37 2.56 17.44 -5.29
C PHE A 37 3.40 17.60 -6.58
N ALA A 38 2.78 17.77 -7.73
CA ALA A 38 3.49 18.04 -8.97
C ALA A 38 4.35 19.31 -8.86
N THR A 39 3.80 20.39 -8.29
CA THR A 39 4.53 21.65 -8.05
C THR A 39 5.71 21.45 -7.10
N VAL A 40 5.55 20.70 -6.00
CA VAL A 40 6.62 20.41 -5.04
C VAL A 40 7.80 19.70 -5.71
N PHE A 41 7.53 18.82 -6.68
CA PHE A 41 8.54 18.09 -7.43
C PHE A 41 8.94 18.72 -8.76
N HIS A 42 8.53 19.98 -9.01
CA HIS A 42 8.86 20.74 -10.23
C HIS A 42 8.44 20.04 -11.53
N THR A 43 7.27 19.42 -11.52
CA THR A 43 6.66 18.73 -12.67
C THR A 43 5.21 19.14 -12.83
N THR A 44 4.52 18.56 -13.81
CA THR A 44 3.08 18.76 -14.02
C THR A 44 2.37 17.41 -14.16
N ILE A 45 1.07 17.38 -13.88
CA ILE A 45 0.25 16.18 -14.11
C ILE A 45 0.36 15.73 -15.57
N ARG A 46 0.40 16.68 -16.50
CA ARG A 46 0.44 16.41 -17.94
C ARG A 46 1.72 15.72 -18.37
N GLU A 47 2.88 16.12 -17.83
CA GLU A 47 4.17 15.52 -18.16
C GLU A 47 4.28 14.06 -17.75
N ASN A 48 3.65 13.70 -16.65
CA ASN A 48 3.76 12.36 -16.05
C ASN A 48 2.44 11.59 -16.04
N TYR A 49 1.47 12.03 -16.86
CA TYR A 49 0.14 11.45 -16.91
C TYR A 49 0.17 9.96 -17.22
N ASP A 50 1.02 9.52 -18.16
CA ASP A 50 1.09 8.13 -18.58
C ASP A 50 1.41 7.16 -17.45
N LEU A 51 2.25 7.57 -16.49
CA LEU A 51 2.58 6.74 -15.33
C LEU A 51 1.41 6.57 -14.36
N VAL A 52 0.64 7.64 -14.15
CA VAL A 52 -0.47 7.64 -13.18
C VAL A 52 -1.82 7.35 -13.83
N LYS A 53 -1.88 7.29 -15.16
CA LYS A 53 -3.11 7.22 -15.95
C LYS A 53 -4.06 6.13 -15.48
N ASP A 54 -3.59 4.91 -15.36
CA ASP A 54 -4.43 3.74 -15.03
C ASP A 54 -5.04 3.85 -13.63
N ILE A 55 -4.34 4.53 -12.72
CA ILE A 55 -4.81 4.80 -11.35
C ILE A 55 -5.71 6.03 -11.35
N TYR A 56 -5.24 7.11 -11.99
CA TYR A 56 -5.90 8.41 -11.97
C TYR A 56 -7.25 8.39 -12.70
N GLN A 57 -7.38 7.72 -13.83
CA GLN A 57 -8.64 7.61 -14.59
C GLN A 57 -9.82 7.10 -13.74
N GLN A 58 -9.54 6.28 -12.71
CA GLN A 58 -10.58 5.77 -11.82
C GLN A 58 -11.11 6.85 -10.85
N ILE A 59 -10.33 7.89 -10.59
CA ILE A 59 -10.70 9.01 -9.69
C ILE A 59 -10.91 10.33 -10.45
N GLU A 60 -10.51 10.42 -11.70
CA GLU A 60 -10.63 11.61 -12.55
C GLU A 60 -12.08 12.15 -12.65
N PRO A 61 -13.12 11.31 -12.74
CA PRO A 61 -14.52 11.80 -12.72
C PRO A 61 -14.84 12.62 -11.45
N PHE A 62 -14.08 12.45 -10.40
CA PHE A 62 -14.23 13.12 -9.09
C PHE A 62 -13.20 14.23 -8.87
N ARG A 63 -12.48 14.66 -9.90
CA ARG A 63 -11.35 15.61 -9.79
C ARG A 63 -11.66 16.88 -9.02
N LYS A 64 -12.90 17.37 -9.07
CA LYS A 64 -13.38 18.55 -8.35
C LYS A 64 -13.92 18.25 -6.94
N ARG A 65 -13.95 16.98 -6.52
CA ARG A 65 -14.39 16.59 -5.18
C ARG A 65 -13.24 16.77 -4.19
N ARG A 66 -13.53 17.27 -3.00
CA ARG A 66 -12.55 17.37 -1.91
C ARG A 66 -12.07 15.99 -1.49
N ALA A 67 -10.78 15.86 -1.20
CA ALA A 67 -10.17 14.59 -0.78
C ALA A 67 -10.84 14.05 0.49
N GLY A 68 -11.26 14.91 1.41
CA GLY A 68 -12.00 14.52 2.61
C GLY A 68 -13.31 13.77 2.32
N ALA A 69 -13.97 14.04 1.20
CA ALA A 69 -15.24 13.43 0.80
C ALA A 69 -15.10 12.18 -0.08
N LEU A 70 -13.88 11.68 -0.27
CA LEU A 70 -13.60 10.45 -1.01
C LEU A 70 -13.78 9.21 -0.12
N SER A 71 -14.10 8.06 -0.71
CA SER A 71 -14.02 6.76 -0.03
C SER A 71 -12.57 6.40 0.31
N GLY A 72 -12.36 5.42 1.20
CA GLY A 72 -11.04 4.94 1.57
C GLY A 72 -10.20 4.51 0.36
N GLY A 73 -10.76 3.66 -0.50
CA GLY A 73 -10.09 3.20 -1.73
C GLY A 73 -9.78 4.33 -2.71
N MET A 74 -10.66 5.34 -2.84
CA MET A 74 -10.38 6.52 -3.68
C MET A 74 -9.27 7.39 -3.08
N LYS A 75 -9.22 7.56 -1.76
CA LYS A 75 -8.12 8.27 -1.08
C LYS A 75 -6.79 7.57 -1.32
N GLN A 76 -6.77 6.24 -1.29
CA GLN A 76 -5.56 5.46 -1.59
C GLN A 76 -5.09 5.67 -3.03
N LYS A 77 -6.00 5.59 -4.00
CA LYS A 77 -5.69 5.84 -5.41
C LYS A 77 -5.12 7.25 -5.61
N LEU A 78 -5.70 8.25 -4.95
CA LEU A 78 -5.19 9.62 -4.98
C LEU A 78 -3.81 9.73 -4.32
N ALA A 79 -3.61 9.15 -3.14
CA ALA A 79 -2.33 9.18 -2.43
C ALA A 79 -1.23 8.48 -3.24
N LEU A 80 -1.53 7.33 -3.85
CA LEU A 80 -0.62 6.63 -4.73
C LEU A 80 -0.28 7.47 -5.98
N SER A 81 -1.26 8.10 -6.61
CA SER A 81 -1.03 9.00 -7.75
C SER A 81 -0.14 10.18 -7.38
N CYS A 82 -0.33 10.78 -6.20
CA CYS A 82 0.52 11.86 -5.69
C CYS A 82 1.95 11.38 -5.43
N ALA A 83 2.14 10.17 -4.88
CA ALA A 83 3.46 9.59 -4.64
C ALA A 83 4.22 9.24 -5.93
N LEU A 84 3.50 9.02 -7.03
CA LEU A 84 4.06 8.65 -8.33
C LEU A 84 4.28 9.83 -9.29
N ILE A 85 3.73 11.01 -8.99
CA ILE A 85 3.64 12.12 -9.93
C ILE A 85 4.99 12.59 -10.49
N HIS A 86 6.08 12.37 -9.77
CA HIS A 86 7.43 12.76 -10.15
C HIS A 86 8.28 11.61 -10.73
N LYS A 87 7.65 10.48 -11.07
CA LYS A 87 8.30 9.26 -11.64
C LYS A 87 9.41 8.70 -10.75
N PRO A 88 9.14 8.31 -9.51
CA PRO A 88 10.15 7.75 -8.63
C PRO A 88 10.65 6.39 -9.14
N GLU A 89 11.90 6.05 -8.83
CA GLU A 89 12.48 4.72 -9.08
C GLU A 89 12.09 3.73 -7.98
N ILE A 90 11.85 4.24 -6.77
CA ILE A 90 11.51 3.46 -5.58
C ILE A 90 10.25 4.06 -4.94
N LEU A 91 9.32 3.20 -4.58
CA LEU A 91 8.08 3.56 -3.90
C LEU A 91 8.04 2.92 -2.50
N PHE A 92 7.97 3.73 -1.46
CA PHE A 92 7.75 3.30 -0.08
C PHE A 92 6.28 3.48 0.29
N LEU A 93 5.65 2.40 0.74
CA LEU A 93 4.25 2.38 1.16
C LEU A 93 4.17 1.88 2.61
N ASP A 94 3.67 2.72 3.49
CA ASP A 94 3.54 2.40 4.90
C ASP A 94 2.09 2.03 5.20
N GLU A 95 1.82 0.74 5.45
CA GLU A 95 0.50 0.16 5.70
C GLU A 95 -0.61 0.68 4.74
N PRO A 96 -0.38 0.64 3.42
CA PRO A 96 -1.19 1.38 2.46
C PRO A 96 -2.65 0.96 2.39
N THR A 97 -3.00 -0.21 2.91
CA THR A 97 -4.35 -0.81 2.82
C THR A 97 -5.03 -0.96 4.17
N THR A 98 -4.44 -0.42 5.25
CA THR A 98 -5.06 -0.45 6.58
C THR A 98 -6.39 0.31 6.59
N GLY A 99 -7.45 -0.38 7.04
CA GLY A 99 -8.81 0.19 7.10
C GLY A 99 -9.54 0.26 5.76
N VAL A 100 -9.06 -0.44 4.73
CA VAL A 100 -9.66 -0.49 3.41
C VAL A 100 -10.43 -1.80 3.23
N ASP A 101 -11.56 -1.71 2.54
CA ASP A 101 -12.38 -2.87 2.23
C ASP A 101 -11.63 -3.90 1.34
N PRO A 102 -12.00 -5.19 1.40
CA PRO A 102 -11.29 -6.25 0.69
C PRO A 102 -11.23 -6.10 -0.83
N VAL A 103 -12.26 -5.50 -1.44
CA VAL A 103 -12.32 -5.30 -2.89
C VAL A 103 -11.31 -4.22 -3.31
N SER A 104 -11.38 -3.05 -2.67
CA SER A 104 -10.44 -1.95 -2.91
C SER A 104 -8.99 -2.35 -2.60
N ARG A 105 -8.77 -3.21 -1.58
CA ARG A 105 -7.45 -3.77 -1.27
C ARG A 105 -6.92 -4.62 -2.42
N LYS A 106 -7.74 -5.52 -2.96
CA LYS A 106 -7.33 -6.35 -4.10
C LYS A 106 -6.96 -5.51 -5.30
N GLU A 107 -7.80 -4.52 -5.66
CA GLU A 107 -7.51 -3.58 -6.75
C GLU A 107 -6.20 -2.83 -6.54
N PHE A 108 -5.92 -2.39 -5.29
CA PHE A 108 -4.69 -1.69 -4.95
C PHE A 108 -3.45 -2.56 -5.18
N TRP A 109 -3.48 -3.83 -4.78
CA TRP A 109 -2.39 -4.76 -5.02
C TRP A 109 -2.20 -5.10 -6.50
N GLU A 110 -3.28 -5.11 -7.29
CA GLU A 110 -3.18 -5.25 -8.75
C GLU A 110 -2.48 -4.04 -9.38
N MET A 111 -2.77 -2.83 -8.92
CA MET A 111 -2.06 -1.62 -9.34
C MET A 111 -0.57 -1.67 -8.97
N LEU A 112 -0.22 -2.13 -7.76
CA LEU A 112 1.18 -2.27 -7.36
C LEU A 112 1.95 -3.27 -8.25
N ARG A 113 1.33 -4.39 -8.61
CA ARG A 113 1.93 -5.35 -9.56
C ARG A 113 2.21 -4.70 -10.91
N HIS A 114 1.24 -3.94 -11.43
CA HIS A 114 1.43 -3.24 -12.69
C HIS A 114 2.58 -2.22 -12.64
N LEU A 115 2.70 -1.45 -11.56
CA LEU A 115 3.83 -0.53 -11.35
C LEU A 115 5.18 -1.24 -11.26
N LYS A 116 5.21 -2.41 -10.60
CA LYS A 116 6.40 -3.27 -10.57
C LYS A 116 6.80 -3.73 -11.97
N ASP A 117 5.84 -4.16 -12.79
CA ASP A 117 6.08 -4.59 -14.17
C ASP A 117 6.60 -3.44 -15.05
N GLN A 118 6.30 -2.19 -14.70
CA GLN A 118 6.88 -0.99 -15.30
C GLN A 118 8.30 -0.65 -14.79
N GLY A 119 8.86 -1.45 -13.88
CA GLY A 119 10.22 -1.31 -13.38
C GLY A 119 10.37 -0.51 -12.08
N ILE A 120 9.27 -0.14 -11.41
CA ILE A 120 9.33 0.54 -10.12
C ILE A 120 9.64 -0.47 -9.02
N THR A 121 10.66 -0.18 -8.20
CA THR A 121 10.93 -0.97 -6.99
C THR A 121 9.97 -0.55 -5.88
N ILE A 122 9.24 -1.51 -5.29
CA ILE A 122 8.21 -1.20 -4.28
C ILE A 122 8.58 -1.86 -2.96
N LEU A 123 8.63 -1.06 -1.89
CA LEU A 123 8.75 -1.52 -0.50
C LEU A 123 7.45 -1.21 0.24
N VAL A 124 6.81 -2.26 0.75
CA VAL A 124 5.54 -2.16 1.49
C VAL A 124 5.76 -2.62 2.92
N SER A 125 5.39 -1.81 3.91
CA SER A 125 5.16 -2.31 5.26
C SER A 125 3.69 -2.75 5.39
N THR A 126 3.45 -3.92 5.96
CA THR A 126 2.09 -4.40 6.22
C THR A 126 2.06 -5.38 7.39
N PRO A 127 1.08 -5.28 8.30
CA PRO A 127 0.83 -6.29 9.31
C PRO A 127 -0.04 -7.45 8.78
N ILE A 128 -0.49 -7.37 7.51
CA ILE A 128 -1.45 -8.32 6.94
C ILE A 128 -0.71 -9.41 6.18
N MET A 129 -0.79 -10.63 6.69
CA MET A 129 -0.03 -11.76 6.16
C MET A 129 -0.40 -12.12 4.71
N ASP A 130 -1.67 -11.97 4.32
CA ASP A 130 -2.11 -12.23 2.95
C ASP A 130 -1.54 -11.22 1.95
N GLU A 131 -1.19 -10.03 2.40
CA GLU A 131 -0.48 -9.03 1.60
C GLU A 131 1.01 -9.38 1.48
N ALA A 132 1.64 -9.77 2.59
CA ALA A 132 3.04 -10.20 2.58
C ALA A 132 3.27 -11.35 1.59
N ARG A 133 2.30 -12.26 1.42
CA ARG A 133 2.37 -13.34 0.42
C ARG A 133 2.39 -12.88 -1.02
N GLN A 134 1.98 -11.64 -1.31
CA GLN A 134 1.98 -11.07 -2.65
C GLN A 134 3.32 -10.43 -3.03
N CYS A 135 4.24 -10.31 -2.07
CA CYS A 135 5.58 -9.78 -2.28
C CYS A 135 6.53 -10.84 -2.82
N ASP A 136 7.55 -10.43 -3.58
CA ASP A 136 8.61 -11.37 -4.04
C ASP A 136 9.51 -11.81 -2.89
N ARG A 137 9.77 -10.89 -1.95
CA ARG A 137 10.56 -11.13 -0.73
C ARG A 137 9.94 -10.37 0.42
N ILE A 138 10.05 -10.92 1.60
CA ILE A 138 9.65 -10.25 2.84
C ILE A 138 10.78 -10.21 3.84
N ALA A 139 10.85 -9.12 4.60
CA ALA A 139 11.65 -8.98 5.80
C ALA A 139 10.72 -9.11 7.01
N PHE A 140 10.90 -10.16 7.80
CA PHE A 140 10.15 -10.32 9.04
C PHE A 140 10.83 -9.56 10.16
N ILE A 141 10.09 -8.59 10.74
CA ILE A 141 10.56 -7.75 11.84
C ILE A 141 9.79 -8.13 13.11
N ASN A 142 10.52 -8.39 14.18
CA ASN A 142 9.95 -8.63 15.50
C ASN A 142 10.82 -7.94 16.55
N GLU A 143 10.19 -7.27 17.54
CA GLU A 143 10.87 -6.53 18.61
C GLU A 143 11.93 -5.52 18.11
N GLY A 144 11.67 -4.91 16.94
CA GLY A 144 12.57 -3.93 16.33
C GLY A 144 13.78 -4.51 15.58
N GLU A 145 13.89 -5.83 15.47
CA GLU A 145 14.98 -6.52 14.77
C GLU A 145 14.48 -7.30 13.56
N ILE A 146 15.30 -7.33 12.50
CA ILE A 146 15.03 -8.17 11.32
C ILE A 146 15.40 -9.62 11.65
N GLN A 147 14.40 -10.48 11.80
CA GLN A 147 14.55 -11.89 12.10
C GLN A 147 14.92 -12.75 10.89
N GLY A 148 14.56 -12.27 9.69
CA GLY A 148 14.90 -12.96 8.45
C GLY A 148 14.39 -12.21 7.22
N ILE A 149 15.05 -12.47 6.08
CA ILE A 149 14.67 -11.95 4.77
C ILE A 149 14.70 -13.12 3.78
N ASP A 150 13.55 -13.49 3.24
CA ASP A 150 13.44 -14.56 2.23
C ASP A 150 12.12 -14.42 1.45
N VAL A 151 11.82 -15.39 0.59
CA VAL A 151 10.50 -15.53 -0.02
C VAL A 151 9.41 -15.78 1.02
N PRO A 152 8.18 -15.35 0.78
CA PRO A 152 7.09 -15.45 1.77
C PRO A 152 6.93 -16.83 2.38
N GLU A 153 6.96 -17.89 1.56
CA GLU A 153 6.72 -19.26 1.99
C GLU A 153 7.74 -19.72 3.04
N ARG A 154 9.02 -19.38 2.84
CA ARG A 154 10.10 -19.76 3.78
C ARG A 154 10.01 -19.02 5.10
N ILE A 155 9.70 -17.72 5.04
CA ILE A 155 9.50 -16.92 6.26
C ILE A 155 8.30 -17.42 7.04
N LEU A 156 7.16 -17.64 6.37
CA LEU A 156 5.96 -18.17 7.00
C LEU A 156 6.17 -19.54 7.64
N GLN A 157 6.90 -20.43 6.99
CA GLN A 157 7.24 -21.74 7.53
C GLN A 157 8.16 -21.63 8.75
N ARG A 158 9.22 -20.81 8.65
CA ARG A 158 10.23 -20.63 9.70
C ARG A 158 9.65 -19.99 10.96
N PHE A 159 8.78 -19.03 10.82
CA PHE A 159 8.23 -18.22 11.91
C PHE A 159 6.75 -18.51 12.21
N SER A 160 6.23 -19.66 11.76
CA SER A 160 4.84 -20.07 12.00
C SER A 160 4.43 -20.06 13.47
N HIS A 161 5.35 -20.42 14.36
CA HIS A 161 5.13 -20.44 15.82
C HIS A 161 4.95 -19.03 16.44
N ILE A 162 5.49 -17.98 15.79
CA ILE A 162 5.31 -16.59 16.21
C ILE A 162 4.06 -16.01 15.55
N LEU A 163 3.87 -16.32 14.26
CA LEU A 163 2.79 -15.77 13.43
C LEU A 163 1.43 -16.44 13.68
N CYS A 164 1.44 -17.71 14.10
CA CYS A 164 0.25 -18.49 14.48
C CYS A 164 0.58 -19.28 15.74
N PRO A 165 0.45 -18.71 16.94
CA PRO A 165 0.71 -19.44 18.18
C PRO A 165 -0.21 -20.67 18.28
N PRO A 166 0.30 -21.80 18.82
CA PRO A 166 -0.47 -23.02 18.97
C PRO A 166 -1.69 -22.76 19.88
N GLY A 167 -2.87 -23.03 19.39
CA GLY A 167 -4.16 -22.81 20.08
C GLY A 167 -5.21 -22.12 19.23
N LEU A 168 -4.85 -21.61 18.06
CA LEU A 168 -5.78 -21.13 17.04
C LEU A 168 -5.85 -22.15 15.90
N GLU A 169 -6.49 -23.31 16.16
CA GLU A 169 -6.88 -24.19 15.07
C GLU A 169 -7.85 -23.44 14.15
N ARG A 170 -7.53 -23.42 12.84
CA ARG A 170 -8.48 -22.99 11.84
C ARG A 170 -9.68 -23.92 11.92
N THR A 171 -10.76 -23.45 12.49
CA THR A 171 -12.05 -24.11 12.29
C THR A 171 -12.34 -24.01 10.80
N GLU A 172 -12.29 -25.14 10.10
CA GLU A 172 -12.77 -25.20 8.72
C GLU A 172 -14.24 -24.84 8.75
N VAL A 173 -14.58 -23.74 8.13
CA VAL A 173 -15.98 -23.33 7.94
C VAL A 173 -16.54 -24.28 6.91
N HIS A 174 -17.22 -25.32 7.36
CA HIS A 174 -18.08 -26.12 6.50
C HIS A 174 -19.26 -25.23 6.08
N ALA A 175 -19.26 -24.84 4.81
CA ALA A 175 -20.43 -24.19 4.22
C ALA A 175 -21.59 -25.17 4.18
N GLY A 176 -22.41 -25.15 5.20
CA GLY A 176 -23.75 -25.75 5.19
C GLY A 176 -24.69 -24.88 4.35
N ASN A 177 -25.67 -25.50 3.72
CA ASN A 177 -26.59 -24.89 2.74
C ASN A 177 -27.58 -23.85 3.29
N ASP A 178 -27.41 -23.35 4.49
CA ASP A 178 -28.26 -22.31 5.08
C ASP A 178 -27.45 -21.04 5.34
N PHE A 179 -27.97 -19.90 4.86
CA PHE A 179 -27.38 -18.57 4.93
C PHE A 179 -27.36 -17.98 6.34
N ALA A 180 -26.67 -18.64 7.28
CA ALA A 180 -26.33 -18.07 8.57
C ALA A 180 -24.84 -18.27 8.82
N ILE A 181 -24.08 -17.16 8.87
CA ILE A 181 -22.70 -17.18 9.34
C ILE A 181 -22.75 -17.19 10.86
N GLU A 182 -22.62 -18.37 11.47
CA GLU A 182 -22.41 -18.51 12.90
C GLU A 182 -20.90 -18.30 13.18
N VAL A 183 -20.53 -17.14 13.74
CA VAL A 183 -19.15 -16.82 14.10
C VAL A 183 -18.95 -17.15 15.58
N ASP A 184 -18.47 -18.36 15.84
CA ASP A 184 -18.21 -18.83 17.20
C ASP A 184 -16.77 -18.52 17.61
N GLN A 185 -16.41 -17.39 18.00
CA GLN A 185 -15.10 -16.86 18.43
C GLN A 185 -14.24 -16.24 17.32
N LEU A 186 -14.38 -14.94 17.18
CA LEU A 186 -13.43 -14.11 16.43
C LEU A 186 -12.25 -13.74 17.33
N THR A 187 -11.16 -14.49 17.27
CA THR A 187 -9.94 -14.12 17.98
C THR A 187 -9.06 -13.28 17.06
N LYS A 188 -8.88 -12.01 17.43
CA LYS A 188 -8.03 -11.06 16.71
C LYS A 188 -6.62 -11.19 17.27
N CYS A 189 -5.69 -11.77 16.49
CA CYS A 189 -4.27 -11.76 16.82
C CYS A 189 -3.66 -10.42 16.37
N PHE A 190 -3.29 -9.59 17.34
CA PHE A 190 -2.38 -8.46 17.13
C PHE A 190 -1.01 -8.88 17.69
N GLY A 191 0.03 -8.85 16.83
CA GLY A 191 1.40 -8.81 17.24
C GLY A 191 1.87 -7.39 17.30
#